data_759a5e1abe0c2ce76ca5da36643715e6
#
_entry.id   759a5e1abe0c2ce76ca5da36643715e6
#
_cell.length_a   1.000
_cell.length_b   1.000
_cell.length_c   1.000
_cell.angle_alpha   90.00
_cell.angle_beta   90.00
_cell.angle_gamma   90.00
#
_symmetry.space_group_name_H-M   'P 1'
#
loop_
_entity.id
_entity.type
_entity.pdbx_description
1 polymer ?
#
loop_
_entity_poly.entity_id
_entity_poly.type
_entity_poly.pdbx_seq_one_letter_code
_entity_poly.pdbx_strand_id
1 'polypeptide(L)'
;MSAVCLLPLLLAFVPGDRITGRGFATRSEVIARHGMAATSQPLATQAAIEILREGGSAADAAIAANAVLALVEPVSCGPGGDLFAIVWDPKTKKLYGLNGSGRSPRSLTLEELQRRGLKHIPSLGPLPVSVPGCVDGWCELSKRFGKLPLEKVLAPAIRYAREGAPITELIAYYWQRSAAALEKYENFKDTYMPGGRAPRTGDVFTNARLATTLEKIGKGGRAAFYEGEVAKTIEAYMKRNGGFLTAEDMAAHHSEWVEPVSTSYRGYDVWELPPNGQGIAALQMLNILEGYDLKSLGFGSPGYVHLFVEAKKLAFEDRAKWYADPAFEKIPVAELISKKYAEERRKLLRLDRAAKSFPAGNPALEHGDTICLSTADEDGCMVSLSQSNYRGMGSGMTPDGLGFILQDRGELFDLEPGQRNTYAPGKRPFHTIIPAFVTKDGEPFLSFGVMGGATQPQGHVQILVNLIDFGMNTQEAGDAPRILHEGSSEPTGEKMTDGGKVSLESGIPYETARELVKMGHVLGANVGDYGGYQAIRWDPVNRVYFGASESRKDGQAAGY
;
A
#
# COMPACT_ATOMS: atom_id res chain seq x y z
N MET A 1 25.81 -41.68 -51.45
CA MET A 1 25.23 -40.32 -51.52
C MET A 1 24.18 -40.23 -50.39
N SER A 2 24.59 -39.70 -49.26
CA SER A 2 23.70 -39.54 -48.07
C SER A 2 23.09 -38.15 -48.11
N ALA A 3 21.76 -38.09 -48.26
CA ALA A 3 21.03 -36.84 -48.21
C ALA A 3 20.93 -36.36 -46.73
N VAL A 4 21.57 -35.27 -46.41
CA VAL A 4 21.39 -34.56 -45.14
C VAL A 4 20.09 -33.74 -45.27
N CYS A 5 19.03 -34.15 -44.59
CA CYS A 5 17.83 -33.38 -44.40
C CYS A 5 18.15 -32.24 -43.40
N LEU A 6 18.36 -31.02 -43.88
CA LEU A 6 18.29 -29.83 -43.07
C LEU A 6 16.82 -29.53 -42.76
N LEU A 7 16.39 -29.83 -41.52
CA LEU A 7 15.16 -29.26 -40.98
C LEU A 7 15.41 -27.75 -40.79
N PRO A 8 14.56 -26.86 -41.34
CA PRO A 8 14.62 -25.44 -40.98
C PRO A 8 14.11 -25.32 -39.54
N LEU A 9 14.98 -24.87 -38.65
CA LEU A 9 14.57 -24.31 -37.35
C LEU A 9 13.67 -23.08 -37.67
N LEU A 10 12.37 -23.29 -37.65
CA LEU A 10 11.43 -22.19 -37.51
C LEU A 10 11.68 -21.57 -36.12
N LEU A 11 12.56 -20.62 -36.04
CA LEU A 11 12.57 -19.65 -34.95
C LEU A 11 11.20 -18.98 -34.96
N ALA A 12 10.33 -19.39 -34.07
CA ALA A 12 9.10 -18.67 -33.77
C ALA A 12 9.53 -17.25 -33.36
N PHE A 13 9.32 -16.29 -34.24
CA PHE A 13 9.54 -14.89 -33.96
C PHE A 13 8.50 -14.49 -32.90
N VAL A 14 8.87 -14.47 -31.64
CA VAL A 14 8.07 -13.88 -30.57
C VAL A 14 8.38 -12.38 -30.65
N PRO A 15 7.44 -11.57 -31.16
CA PRO A 15 7.66 -10.14 -31.20
C PRO A 15 7.77 -9.62 -29.77
N GLY A 16 8.86 -8.99 -29.41
CA GLY A 16 9.09 -8.33 -28.12
C GLY A 16 9.28 -6.85 -28.35
N ASP A 17 8.69 -6.02 -27.49
CA ASP A 17 8.82 -4.56 -27.54
C ASP A 17 10.23 -4.10 -27.15
N ARG A 18 11.00 -4.96 -26.52
CA ARG A 18 12.39 -4.71 -26.12
C ARG A 18 13.30 -5.90 -26.41
N ILE A 19 14.62 -5.62 -26.40
CA ILE A 19 15.66 -6.65 -26.59
C ILE A 19 15.61 -7.78 -25.53
N THR A 20 14.93 -7.54 -24.39
CA THR A 20 14.67 -8.55 -23.36
C THR A 20 13.58 -9.55 -23.78
N GLY A 21 12.88 -9.33 -24.90
CA GLY A 21 11.87 -10.22 -25.44
C GLY A 21 10.51 -10.13 -24.75
N ARG A 22 10.23 -9.10 -23.96
CA ARG A 22 8.91 -8.91 -23.35
C ARG A 22 7.88 -8.42 -24.37
N GLY A 23 6.68 -9.00 -24.34
CA GLY A 23 5.54 -8.63 -25.20
C GLY A 23 4.70 -7.48 -24.62
N PHE A 24 5.29 -6.60 -23.81
CA PHE A 24 4.67 -5.39 -23.26
C PHE A 24 5.71 -4.27 -23.11
N ALA A 25 5.25 -3.02 -23.16
CA ALA A 25 6.11 -1.86 -22.99
C ALA A 25 6.70 -1.81 -21.57
N THR A 26 8.01 -1.61 -21.49
CA THR A 26 8.74 -1.49 -20.23
C THR A 26 9.97 -0.60 -20.44
N ARG A 27 10.61 -0.14 -19.37
CA ARG A 27 11.87 0.59 -19.39
C ARG A 27 12.97 -0.15 -18.67
N SER A 28 14.21 0.35 -18.73
CA SER A 28 15.34 -0.21 -17.97
C SER A 28 15.17 0.10 -16.48
N GLU A 29 15.68 -0.80 -15.64
CA GLU A 29 15.87 -0.53 -14.22
C GLU A 29 16.83 0.65 -14.03
N VAL A 30 16.62 1.45 -12.98
CA VAL A 30 17.60 2.46 -12.55
C VAL A 30 18.66 1.76 -11.71
N ILE A 31 19.95 1.96 -12.04
CA ILE A 31 21.05 1.31 -11.32
C ILE A 31 21.90 2.37 -10.63
N ALA A 32 22.20 2.16 -9.33
CA ALA A 32 23.03 3.09 -8.55
C ALA A 32 23.83 2.37 -7.46
N ARG A 33 24.87 3.03 -6.92
CA ARG A 33 25.79 2.41 -5.95
C ARG A 33 25.62 2.89 -4.51
N HIS A 34 25.31 4.16 -4.30
CA HIS A 34 25.40 4.82 -2.99
C HIS A 34 24.04 5.03 -2.33
N GLY A 35 23.01 5.21 -3.12
CA GLY A 35 21.66 5.39 -2.62
C GLY A 35 20.61 5.28 -3.71
N MET A 36 19.39 4.91 -3.32
CA MET A 36 18.25 4.71 -4.21
C MET A 36 16.97 5.12 -3.53
N ALA A 37 16.07 5.74 -4.29
CA ALA A 37 14.70 5.98 -3.89
C ALA A 37 13.74 5.67 -5.03
N ALA A 38 12.58 5.09 -4.72
CA ALA A 38 11.48 4.85 -5.64
C ALA A 38 10.17 5.27 -4.97
N THR A 39 9.46 6.23 -5.56
CA THR A 39 8.20 6.76 -5.02
C THR A 39 7.17 6.99 -6.12
N SER A 40 5.91 7.19 -5.74
CA SER A 40 4.80 7.44 -6.67
C SER A 40 4.83 8.82 -7.34
N GLN A 41 5.78 9.71 -6.95
CA GLN A 41 5.83 11.08 -7.45
C GLN A 41 7.29 11.60 -7.54
N PRO A 42 7.72 12.20 -8.67
CA PRO A 42 9.12 12.56 -8.91
C PRO A 42 9.72 13.52 -7.88
N LEU A 43 8.98 14.53 -7.41
CA LEU A 43 9.50 15.48 -6.42
C LEU A 43 9.78 14.81 -5.07
N ALA A 44 8.99 13.81 -4.69
CA ALA A 44 9.24 13.03 -3.49
C ALA A 44 10.51 12.16 -3.65
N THR A 45 10.71 11.56 -4.82
CA THR A 45 11.94 10.83 -5.13
C THR A 45 13.17 11.75 -5.06
N GLN A 46 13.09 12.95 -5.62
CA GLN A 46 14.19 13.93 -5.59
C GLN A 46 14.49 14.38 -4.15
N ALA A 47 13.46 14.61 -3.31
CA ALA A 47 13.66 14.95 -1.90
C ALA A 47 14.36 13.81 -1.13
N ALA A 48 13.99 12.54 -1.39
CA ALA A 48 14.70 11.40 -0.81
C ALA A 48 16.18 11.37 -1.21
N ILE A 49 16.50 11.59 -2.48
CA ILE A 49 17.88 11.64 -2.99
C ILE A 49 18.65 12.83 -2.40
N GLU A 50 18.01 14.01 -2.25
CA GLU A 50 18.59 15.18 -1.58
C GLU A 50 19.03 14.80 -0.15
N ILE A 51 18.16 14.21 0.65
CA ILE A 51 18.44 13.78 2.02
C ILE A 51 19.54 12.71 2.09
N LEU A 52 19.53 11.71 1.20
CA LEU A 52 20.59 10.69 1.14
C LEU A 52 21.95 11.32 0.85
N ARG A 53 22.04 12.24 -0.12
CA ARG A 53 23.28 12.95 -0.47
C ARG A 53 23.80 13.87 0.64
N GLU A 54 22.90 14.33 1.51
CA GLU A 54 23.26 15.12 2.70
C GLU A 54 23.71 14.25 3.90
N GLY A 55 23.86 12.93 3.68
CA GLY A 55 24.28 11.97 4.69
C GLY A 55 23.16 11.40 5.56
N GLY A 56 21.89 11.58 5.13
CA GLY A 56 20.74 10.95 5.76
C GLY A 56 20.71 9.44 5.55
N SER A 57 20.01 8.76 6.45
CA SER A 57 19.73 7.32 6.32
C SER A 57 18.59 7.05 5.33
N ALA A 58 18.40 5.78 4.97
CA ALA A 58 17.23 5.34 4.22
C ALA A 58 15.91 5.71 4.94
N ALA A 59 15.88 5.69 6.29
CA ALA A 59 14.72 6.11 7.05
C ALA A 59 14.48 7.63 6.96
N ASP A 60 15.53 8.46 7.04
CA ASP A 60 15.41 9.90 6.84
C ASP A 60 14.87 10.22 5.42
N ALA A 61 15.40 9.53 4.41
CA ALA A 61 14.95 9.68 3.02
C ALA A 61 13.47 9.27 2.84
N ALA A 62 13.04 8.18 3.50
CA ALA A 62 11.65 7.74 3.47
C ALA A 62 10.70 8.75 4.11
N ILE A 63 11.08 9.34 5.25
CA ILE A 63 10.31 10.39 5.93
C ILE A 63 10.21 11.64 5.04
N ALA A 64 11.33 12.09 4.47
CA ALA A 64 11.36 13.27 3.60
C ALA A 64 10.46 13.09 2.36
N ALA A 65 10.57 11.93 1.70
CA ALA A 65 9.71 11.59 0.57
C ALA A 65 8.23 11.57 0.97
N ASN A 66 7.90 10.92 2.07
CA ASN A 66 6.52 10.83 2.55
C ASN A 66 5.94 12.21 2.93
N ALA A 67 6.74 13.07 3.55
CA ALA A 67 6.34 14.44 3.85
C ALA A 67 6.09 15.29 2.59
N VAL A 68 6.90 15.10 1.51
CA VAL A 68 6.65 15.76 0.22
C VAL A 68 5.38 15.22 -0.43
N LEU A 69 5.13 13.89 -0.37
CA LEU A 69 3.91 13.27 -0.88
C LEU A 69 2.65 13.85 -0.22
N ALA A 70 2.70 14.24 1.04
CA ALA A 70 1.58 14.91 1.72
C ALA A 70 1.13 16.22 1.02
N LEU A 71 2.03 16.87 0.27
CA LEU A 71 1.70 18.06 -0.53
C LEU A 71 1.31 17.70 -1.97
N VAL A 72 2.12 16.84 -2.62
CA VAL A 72 2.01 16.58 -4.07
C VAL A 72 1.08 15.43 -4.42
N GLU A 73 0.71 14.60 -3.44
CA GLU A 73 -0.25 13.49 -3.56
C GLU A 73 -1.23 13.44 -2.37
N PRO A 74 -1.89 14.57 -2.00
CA PRO A 74 -2.79 14.61 -0.85
C PRO A 74 -4.06 13.76 -1.05
N VAL A 75 -4.28 13.29 -2.26
CA VAL A 75 -5.34 12.32 -2.60
C VAL A 75 -5.14 10.96 -1.94
N SER A 76 -3.93 10.62 -1.55
CA SER A 76 -3.59 9.28 -1.05
C SER A 76 -3.06 9.31 0.39
N CYS A 77 -2.39 10.40 0.82
CA CYS A 77 -1.57 10.41 2.02
C CYS A 77 -1.48 11.78 2.72
N GLY A 78 -0.84 11.81 3.88
CA GLY A 78 -0.55 13.02 4.64
C GLY A 78 -0.42 12.80 6.15
N PRO A 79 -0.05 13.84 6.94
CA PRO A 79 0.12 13.75 8.40
C PRO A 79 -1.13 13.28 9.16
N GLY A 80 -2.31 13.41 8.54
CA GLY A 80 -3.58 12.95 9.11
C GLY A 80 -3.90 11.47 8.87
N GLY A 81 -2.99 10.71 8.26
CA GLY A 81 -3.14 9.28 7.95
C GLY A 81 -2.34 8.36 8.85
N ASP A 82 -2.27 7.08 8.46
CA ASP A 82 -1.51 6.02 9.11
C ASP A 82 -0.23 5.68 8.34
N LEU A 83 0.75 5.05 9.04
CA LEU A 83 2.02 4.64 8.44
C LEU A 83 2.41 3.25 8.91
N PHE A 84 2.83 2.39 7.97
CA PHE A 84 3.52 1.13 8.24
C PHE A 84 4.87 1.12 7.54
N ALA A 85 5.87 0.48 8.15
CA ALA A 85 7.19 0.31 7.54
C ALA A 85 7.83 -1.04 7.89
N ILE A 86 8.65 -1.55 6.97
CA ILE A 86 9.63 -2.62 7.22
C ILE A 86 11.01 -2.04 6.92
N VAL A 87 11.92 -2.18 7.89
CA VAL A 87 13.30 -1.69 7.81
C VAL A 87 14.26 -2.84 7.91
N TRP A 88 15.14 -3.00 6.92
CA TRP A 88 16.32 -3.85 7.02
C TRP A 88 17.46 -3.06 7.64
N ASP A 89 17.98 -3.55 8.76
CA ASP A 89 19.16 -3.00 9.42
C ASP A 89 20.40 -3.85 9.11
N PRO A 90 21.36 -3.36 8.32
CA PRO A 90 22.56 -4.09 7.96
C PRO A 90 23.48 -4.37 9.16
N LYS A 91 23.39 -3.58 10.24
CA LYS A 91 24.22 -3.76 11.45
C LYS A 91 23.80 -4.99 12.25
N THR A 92 22.50 -5.20 12.37
CA THR A 92 21.94 -6.35 13.09
C THR A 92 21.59 -7.53 12.17
N LYS A 93 21.56 -7.29 10.86
CA LYS A 93 21.08 -8.23 9.83
C LYS A 93 19.65 -8.72 10.13
N LYS A 94 18.78 -7.80 10.55
CA LYS A 94 17.38 -8.08 10.90
C LYS A 94 16.42 -7.11 10.24
N LEU A 95 15.19 -7.58 10.07
CA LEU A 95 14.05 -6.75 9.72
C LEU A 95 13.34 -6.26 10.98
N TYR A 96 12.88 -5.03 10.92
CA TYR A 96 12.08 -4.40 11.97
C TYR A 96 10.80 -3.87 11.34
N GLY A 97 9.66 -4.25 11.91
CA GLY A 97 8.34 -3.79 11.47
C GLY A 97 7.83 -2.64 12.34
N LEU A 98 7.25 -1.62 11.72
CA LEU A 98 6.59 -0.52 12.43
C LEU A 98 5.12 -0.48 12.04
N ASN A 99 4.24 -0.54 13.05
CA ASN A 99 2.80 -0.38 12.92
C ASN A 99 2.39 0.95 13.56
N GLY A 100 2.14 1.97 12.74
CA GLY A 100 1.65 3.28 13.13
C GLY A 100 0.16 3.46 12.84
N SER A 101 -0.67 2.40 12.84
CA SER A 101 -2.11 2.55 12.67
C SER A 101 -2.78 3.16 13.90
N GLY A 102 -3.69 4.10 13.66
CA GLY A 102 -4.42 4.79 14.71
C GLY A 102 -5.57 3.96 15.29
N ARG A 103 -5.93 4.31 16.52
CA ARG A 103 -7.05 3.69 17.24
C ARG A 103 -8.32 4.53 17.06
N SER A 104 -9.47 3.88 17.17
CA SER A 104 -10.76 4.55 17.23
C SER A 104 -10.86 5.46 18.47
N PRO A 105 -11.63 6.55 18.40
CA PRO A 105 -11.90 7.41 19.56
C PRO A 105 -12.50 6.65 20.73
N ARG A 106 -12.02 6.90 21.96
CA ARG A 106 -12.51 6.23 23.17
C ARG A 106 -13.93 6.65 23.54
N SER A 107 -14.36 7.82 23.13
CA SER A 107 -15.69 8.36 23.40
C SER A 107 -16.78 7.89 22.44
N LEU A 108 -16.43 7.27 21.31
CA LEU A 108 -17.39 6.68 20.37
C LEU A 108 -17.59 5.20 20.70
N THR A 109 -18.83 4.77 20.87
CA THR A 109 -19.16 3.38 21.18
C THR A 109 -19.96 2.71 20.07
N LEU A 110 -20.00 1.38 20.05
CA LEU A 110 -20.80 0.60 19.11
C LEU A 110 -22.31 0.93 19.28
N GLU A 111 -22.76 1.08 20.52
CA GLU A 111 -24.16 1.43 20.82
C GLU A 111 -24.54 2.79 20.26
N GLU A 112 -23.63 3.77 20.30
CA GLU A 112 -23.88 5.09 19.71
C GLU A 112 -24.01 5.00 18.17
N LEU A 113 -23.15 4.21 17.50
CA LEU A 113 -23.25 3.96 16.08
C LEU A 113 -24.55 3.25 15.71
N GLN A 114 -24.96 2.24 16.48
CA GLN A 114 -26.21 1.51 16.30
C GLN A 114 -27.43 2.41 16.58
N ARG A 115 -27.38 3.26 17.63
CA ARG A 115 -28.44 4.23 17.95
C ARG A 115 -28.69 5.22 16.81
N ARG A 116 -27.65 5.52 16.01
CA ARG A 116 -27.76 6.33 14.79
C ARG A 116 -28.34 5.56 13.59
N GLY A 117 -28.66 4.28 13.75
CA GLY A 117 -29.21 3.42 12.69
C GLY A 117 -28.19 3.01 11.63
N LEU A 118 -26.89 3.13 11.92
CA LEU A 118 -25.83 2.80 10.98
C LEU A 118 -25.66 1.28 10.87
N LYS A 119 -25.55 0.78 9.65
CA LYS A 119 -25.14 -0.58 9.32
C LYS A 119 -23.64 -0.67 9.03
N HIS A 120 -23.05 0.42 8.55
CA HIS A 120 -21.63 0.61 8.31
C HIS A 120 -21.24 2.02 8.74
N ILE A 121 -19.99 2.24 9.11
CA ILE A 121 -19.46 3.58 9.36
C ILE A 121 -19.34 4.29 8.00
N PRO A 122 -19.89 5.52 7.86
CA PRO A 122 -19.76 6.26 6.61
C PRO A 122 -18.30 6.51 6.22
N SER A 123 -17.98 6.47 4.93
CA SER A 123 -16.63 6.75 4.42
C SER A 123 -16.19 8.20 4.64
N LEU A 124 -17.13 9.15 4.69
CA LEU A 124 -16.86 10.58 4.75
C LEU A 124 -17.44 11.22 6.01
N GLY A 125 -16.81 12.30 6.44
CA GLY A 125 -17.21 13.07 7.61
C GLY A 125 -16.49 12.63 8.88
N PRO A 126 -17.00 13.00 10.07
CA PRO A 126 -16.27 12.86 11.33
C PRO A 126 -16.24 11.45 11.94
N LEU A 127 -17.20 10.57 11.57
CA LEU A 127 -17.36 9.27 12.23
C LEU A 127 -16.25 8.26 11.90
N PRO A 128 -15.71 8.17 10.65
CA PRO A 128 -14.65 7.22 10.33
C PRO A 128 -13.25 7.66 10.79
N VAL A 129 -13.13 8.86 11.37
CA VAL A 129 -11.83 9.38 11.78
C VAL A 129 -11.29 8.59 12.96
N SER A 130 -10.12 7.96 12.79
CA SER A 130 -9.29 7.40 13.86
C SER A 130 -8.07 8.29 14.11
N VAL A 131 -7.32 8.02 15.18
CA VAL A 131 -6.12 8.80 15.51
C VAL A 131 -5.13 8.74 14.35
N PRO A 132 -4.61 9.86 13.83
CA PRO A 132 -3.54 9.83 12.83
C PRO A 132 -2.25 9.24 13.41
N GLY A 133 -1.68 8.22 12.77
CA GLY A 133 -0.46 7.56 13.25
C GLY A 133 0.82 7.93 12.49
N CYS A 134 0.69 8.62 11.35
CA CYS A 134 1.80 8.92 10.44
C CYS A 134 2.95 9.66 11.12
N VAL A 135 2.68 10.74 11.85
CA VAL A 135 3.71 11.58 12.46
C VAL A 135 4.46 10.86 13.58
N ASP A 136 3.76 10.03 14.37
CA ASP A 136 4.41 9.19 15.39
C ASP A 136 5.31 8.14 14.71
N GLY A 137 4.87 7.57 13.61
CA GLY A 137 5.69 6.68 12.78
C GLY A 137 6.96 7.35 12.24
N TRP A 138 6.89 8.61 11.78
CA TRP A 138 8.08 9.38 11.41
C TRP A 138 9.05 9.57 12.59
N CYS A 139 8.52 9.91 13.75
CA CYS A 139 9.34 10.10 14.95
C CYS A 139 10.02 8.80 15.40
N GLU A 140 9.31 7.67 15.37
CA GLU A 140 9.88 6.36 15.73
C GLU A 140 10.93 5.89 14.71
N LEU A 141 10.72 6.07 13.39
CA LEU A 141 11.71 5.78 12.36
C LEU A 141 12.97 6.67 12.53
N SER A 142 12.78 7.98 12.69
CA SER A 142 13.88 8.94 12.90
C SER A 142 14.69 8.62 14.16
N LYS A 143 14.01 8.34 15.27
CA LYS A 143 14.65 8.01 16.55
C LYS A 143 15.52 6.74 16.48
N ARG A 144 15.06 5.72 15.76
CA ARG A 144 15.75 4.41 15.72
C ARG A 144 16.78 4.30 14.61
N PHE A 145 16.50 4.86 13.43
CA PHE A 145 17.31 4.68 12.24
C PHE A 145 17.77 5.98 11.58
N GLY A 146 17.29 7.15 12.06
CA GLY A 146 17.67 8.43 11.51
C GLY A 146 19.13 8.81 11.82
N LYS A 147 19.72 9.58 10.92
CA LYS A 147 21.05 10.18 11.04
C LYS A 147 20.98 11.71 11.10
N LEU A 148 19.89 12.30 10.57
CA LEU A 148 19.70 13.75 10.50
C LEU A 148 18.60 14.21 11.48
N PRO A 149 18.68 15.46 11.98
CA PRO A 149 17.57 16.04 12.74
C PRO A 149 16.28 16.08 11.91
N LEU A 150 15.14 15.80 12.54
CA LEU A 150 13.84 15.75 11.86
C LEU A 150 13.51 17.08 11.15
N GLU A 151 13.91 18.22 11.71
CA GLU A 151 13.75 19.54 11.07
C GLU A 151 14.45 19.61 9.71
N LYS A 152 15.65 19.01 9.58
CA LYS A 152 16.38 18.93 8.33
C LYS A 152 15.72 17.95 7.36
N VAL A 153 15.26 16.82 7.85
CA VAL A 153 14.55 15.80 7.06
C VAL A 153 13.27 16.34 6.45
N LEU A 154 12.52 17.18 7.15
CA LEU A 154 11.27 17.78 6.67
C LEU A 154 11.47 19.05 5.83
N ALA A 155 12.69 19.60 5.75
CA ALA A 155 12.96 20.84 5.03
C ALA A 155 12.55 20.84 3.54
N PRO A 156 12.75 19.78 2.76
CA PRO A 156 12.28 19.73 1.36
C PRO A 156 10.76 19.87 1.26
N ALA A 157 10.00 19.20 2.13
CA ALA A 157 8.53 19.28 2.13
C ALA A 157 8.04 20.67 2.53
N ILE A 158 8.68 21.30 3.54
CA ILE A 158 8.38 22.67 3.97
C ILE A 158 8.64 23.65 2.83
N ARG A 159 9.77 23.51 2.13
CA ARG A 159 10.13 24.32 0.98
C ARG A 159 9.06 24.23 -0.13
N TYR A 160 8.73 23.01 -0.59
CA TYR A 160 7.69 22.82 -1.61
C TYR A 160 6.32 23.32 -1.17
N ALA A 161 5.95 23.16 0.10
CA ALA A 161 4.66 23.64 0.60
C ALA A 161 4.56 25.17 0.61
N ARG A 162 5.68 25.89 0.77
CA ARG A 162 5.76 27.36 0.72
C ARG A 162 5.88 27.90 -0.70
N GLU A 163 6.79 27.36 -1.49
CA GLU A 163 7.14 27.84 -2.83
C GLU A 163 6.16 27.32 -3.89
N GLY A 164 5.53 26.17 -3.64
CA GLY A 164 4.61 25.49 -4.52
C GLY A 164 5.26 24.32 -5.27
N ALA A 165 4.42 23.37 -5.63
CA ALA A 165 4.79 22.21 -6.42
C ALA A 165 3.82 22.03 -7.59
N PRO A 166 4.30 21.69 -8.81
CA PRO A 166 3.42 21.42 -9.95
C PRO A 166 2.63 20.13 -9.71
N ILE A 167 1.34 20.17 -10.01
CA ILE A 167 0.45 19.01 -9.93
C ILE A 167 0.57 18.18 -11.20
N THR A 168 0.83 16.89 -11.03
CA THR A 168 0.99 15.93 -12.12
C THR A 168 -0.36 15.43 -12.65
N GLU A 169 -0.34 14.69 -13.76
CA GLU A 169 -1.53 14.32 -14.52
C GLU A 169 -2.49 13.42 -13.72
N LEU A 170 -1.99 12.32 -13.15
CA LEU A 170 -2.83 11.38 -12.40
C LEU A 170 -3.32 11.99 -11.09
N ILE A 171 -2.49 12.77 -10.42
CA ILE A 171 -2.88 13.45 -9.19
C ILE A 171 -4.00 14.47 -9.47
N ALA A 172 -3.90 15.25 -10.54
CA ALA A 172 -4.97 16.17 -10.95
C ALA A 172 -6.30 15.43 -11.20
N TYR A 173 -6.23 14.28 -11.88
CA TYR A 173 -7.40 13.44 -12.15
C TYR A 173 -8.07 12.94 -10.86
N TYR A 174 -7.32 12.34 -9.94
CA TYR A 174 -7.88 11.83 -8.69
C TYR A 174 -8.36 12.93 -7.76
N TRP A 175 -7.66 14.07 -7.73
CA TRP A 175 -8.06 15.23 -6.93
C TRP A 175 -9.41 15.79 -7.38
N GLN A 176 -9.61 15.95 -8.68
CA GLN A 176 -10.90 16.43 -9.23
C GLN A 176 -12.05 15.48 -8.89
N ARG A 177 -11.83 14.18 -8.95
CA ARG A 177 -12.84 13.17 -8.55
C ARG A 177 -13.20 13.28 -7.06
N SER A 178 -12.22 13.46 -6.19
CA SER A 178 -12.45 13.55 -4.74
C SER A 178 -13.08 14.88 -4.33
N ALA A 179 -12.64 15.98 -4.93
CA ALA A 179 -13.06 17.33 -4.56
C ALA A 179 -14.58 17.54 -4.59
N ALA A 180 -15.26 16.98 -5.59
CA ALA A 180 -16.71 17.13 -5.74
C ALA A 180 -17.52 16.56 -4.55
N ALA A 181 -17.05 15.48 -3.95
CA ALA A 181 -17.68 14.87 -2.78
C ALA A 181 -17.33 15.59 -1.45
N LEU A 182 -16.14 16.23 -1.42
CA LEU A 182 -15.54 16.74 -0.21
C LEU A 182 -15.69 18.26 -0.01
N GLU A 183 -16.00 19.02 -1.07
CA GLU A 183 -16.10 20.48 -1.03
C GLU A 183 -17.12 21.03 -0.03
N LYS A 184 -18.07 20.23 0.43
CA LYS A 184 -19.07 20.57 1.44
C LYS A 184 -18.53 20.60 2.86
N TYR A 185 -17.36 19.97 3.12
CA TYR A 185 -16.77 19.94 4.45
C TYR A 185 -16.01 21.23 4.74
N GLU A 186 -16.11 21.66 5.98
CA GLU A 186 -15.48 22.88 6.47
C GLU A 186 -13.97 22.88 6.21
N ASN A 187 -13.43 24.01 5.73
CA ASN A 187 -12.02 24.24 5.39
C ASN A 187 -11.46 23.45 4.19
N PHE A 188 -12.21 22.49 3.62
CA PHE A 188 -11.71 21.70 2.48
C PHE A 188 -11.43 22.60 1.27
N LYS A 189 -12.40 23.44 0.87
CA LYS A 189 -12.23 24.36 -0.27
C LYS A 189 -11.05 25.31 -0.08
N ASP A 190 -10.94 25.91 1.09
CA ASP A 190 -9.89 26.88 1.40
C ASP A 190 -8.48 26.27 1.40
N THR A 191 -8.39 24.97 1.63
CA THR A 191 -7.10 24.25 1.68
C THR A 191 -6.73 23.61 0.35
N TYR A 192 -7.72 22.98 -0.32
CA TYR A 192 -7.48 22.08 -1.44
C TYR A 192 -8.07 22.51 -2.79
N MET A 193 -8.82 23.63 -2.82
CA MET A 193 -9.43 24.17 -4.05
C MET A 193 -9.06 25.65 -4.25
N PRO A 194 -7.77 25.95 -4.47
CA PRO A 194 -7.34 27.34 -4.69
C PRO A 194 -8.08 27.96 -5.88
N GLY A 195 -8.61 29.18 -5.67
CA GLY A 195 -9.44 29.84 -6.68
C GLY A 195 -10.80 29.17 -6.90
N GLY A 196 -11.28 28.34 -5.95
CA GLY A 196 -12.62 27.72 -5.96
C GLY A 196 -12.72 26.45 -6.81
N ARG A 197 -11.61 25.87 -7.30
CA ARG A 197 -11.58 24.64 -8.09
C ARG A 197 -10.46 23.71 -7.68
N ALA A 198 -10.61 22.41 -7.93
CA ALA A 198 -9.51 21.46 -7.82
C ALA A 198 -8.37 21.81 -8.79
N PRO A 199 -7.10 21.61 -8.42
CA PRO A 199 -5.96 21.85 -9.29
C PRO A 199 -6.03 21.01 -10.58
N ARG A 200 -5.47 21.55 -11.67
CA ARG A 200 -5.27 20.87 -12.95
C ARG A 200 -3.81 20.47 -13.12
N THR A 201 -3.55 19.62 -14.06
CA THR A 201 -2.18 19.28 -14.49
C THR A 201 -1.39 20.55 -14.81
N GLY A 202 -0.22 20.69 -14.19
CA GLY A 202 0.67 21.83 -14.33
C GLY A 202 0.34 23.04 -13.44
N ASP A 203 -0.80 23.08 -12.76
CA ASP A 203 -1.06 24.12 -11.75
C ASP A 203 -0.01 23.99 -10.62
N VAL A 204 0.48 25.13 -10.12
CA VAL A 204 1.39 25.16 -8.96
C VAL A 204 0.56 25.29 -7.70
N PHE A 205 0.63 24.26 -6.87
CA PHE A 205 -0.08 24.19 -5.60
C PHE A 205 0.82 24.55 -4.42
N THR A 206 0.37 25.48 -3.59
CA THR A 206 1.03 25.88 -2.33
C THR A 206 0.14 25.52 -1.14
N ASN A 207 0.75 25.20 -0.01
CA ASN A 207 0.04 24.96 1.26
C ASN A 207 0.85 25.46 2.45
N ALA A 208 0.80 26.77 2.67
CA ALA A 208 1.54 27.42 3.77
C ALA A 208 1.12 26.91 5.16
N ARG A 209 -0.13 26.43 5.30
CA ARG A 209 -0.64 25.85 6.55
C ARG A 209 0.06 24.52 6.84
N LEU A 210 0.20 23.65 5.82
CA LEU A 210 0.96 22.41 5.93
C LEU A 210 2.44 22.68 6.24
N ALA A 211 3.06 23.67 5.58
CA ALA A 211 4.45 24.07 5.88
C ALA A 211 4.62 24.42 7.36
N THR A 212 3.72 25.23 7.93
CA THR A 212 3.75 25.61 9.34
C THR A 212 3.58 24.41 10.27
N THR A 213 2.70 23.47 9.92
CA THR A 213 2.53 22.22 10.69
C THR A 213 3.79 21.36 10.65
N LEU A 214 4.41 21.20 9.49
CA LEU A 214 5.66 20.45 9.33
C LEU A 214 6.83 21.10 10.08
N GLU A 215 6.90 22.43 10.13
CA GLU A 215 7.89 23.16 10.95
C GLU A 215 7.71 22.90 12.45
N LYS A 216 6.46 22.89 12.94
CA LYS A 216 6.16 22.53 14.34
C LYS A 216 6.61 21.10 14.64
N ILE A 217 6.32 20.16 13.74
CA ILE A 217 6.73 18.76 13.87
C ILE A 217 8.26 18.63 13.84
N GLY A 218 8.94 19.29 12.88
CA GLY A 218 10.40 19.27 12.78
C GLY A 218 11.11 19.72 14.05
N LYS A 219 10.61 20.78 14.69
CA LYS A 219 11.17 21.38 15.90
C LYS A 219 10.80 20.64 17.18
N GLY A 220 9.56 20.21 17.31
CA GLY A 220 9.01 19.66 18.56
C GLY A 220 8.71 18.16 18.53
N GLY A 221 8.96 17.50 17.41
CA GLY A 221 8.74 16.06 17.23
C GLY A 221 7.30 15.64 17.52
N ARG A 222 7.15 14.47 18.10
CA ARG A 222 5.87 13.86 18.47
C ARG A 222 5.00 14.79 19.34
N ALA A 223 5.58 15.38 20.36
CA ALA A 223 4.84 16.20 21.33
C ALA A 223 4.16 17.41 20.66
N ALA A 224 4.78 18.02 19.64
CA ALA A 224 4.18 19.14 18.93
C ALA A 224 2.88 18.76 18.18
N PHE A 225 2.76 17.50 17.74
CA PHE A 225 1.58 17.03 17.02
C PHE A 225 0.51 16.41 17.94
N TYR A 226 0.93 15.56 18.88
CA TYR A 226 0.00 14.75 19.68
C TYR A 226 -0.37 15.35 21.05
N GLU A 227 0.42 16.25 21.60
CA GLU A 227 0.25 16.76 22.98
C GLU A 227 0.06 18.28 23.03
N GLY A 228 0.33 18.98 21.92
CA GLY A 228 0.34 20.44 21.86
C GLY A 228 -0.91 21.06 21.25
N GLU A 229 -0.67 22.19 20.57
CA GLU A 229 -1.69 22.99 19.90
C GLU A 229 -2.38 22.22 18.76
N VAL A 230 -1.65 21.38 18.02
CA VAL A 230 -2.18 20.60 16.89
C VAL A 230 -3.28 19.67 17.38
N ALA A 231 -3.04 18.88 18.43
CA ALA A 231 -4.04 17.98 19.01
C ALA A 231 -5.29 18.71 19.50
N LYS A 232 -5.12 19.84 20.18
CA LYS A 232 -6.25 20.67 20.65
C LYS A 232 -7.06 21.26 19.49
N THR A 233 -6.40 21.66 18.42
CA THR A 233 -7.06 22.16 17.20
C THR A 233 -7.88 21.05 16.53
N ILE A 234 -7.33 19.83 16.43
CA ILE A 234 -8.04 18.67 15.91
C ILE A 234 -9.29 18.37 16.76
N GLU A 235 -9.14 18.31 18.09
CA GLU A 235 -10.27 18.05 19.00
C GLU A 235 -11.38 19.12 18.85
N ALA A 236 -11.03 20.41 18.88
CA ALA A 236 -11.99 21.50 18.75
C ALA A 236 -12.74 21.42 17.41
N TYR A 237 -12.02 21.17 16.32
CA TYR A 237 -12.59 20.99 14.99
C TYR A 237 -13.52 19.77 14.93
N MET A 238 -13.08 18.61 15.43
CA MET A 238 -13.87 17.38 15.45
C MET A 238 -15.13 17.55 16.28
N LYS A 239 -15.03 18.11 17.48
CA LYS A 239 -16.19 18.38 18.35
C LYS A 239 -17.22 19.28 17.68
N ARG A 240 -16.79 20.34 17.00
CA ARG A 240 -17.67 21.29 16.28
C ARG A 240 -18.39 20.61 15.11
N ASN A 241 -17.76 19.63 14.48
CA ASN A 241 -18.29 18.89 13.33
C ASN A 241 -18.97 17.55 13.72
N GLY A 242 -19.24 17.31 15.02
CA GLY A 242 -19.93 16.11 15.49
C GLY A 242 -19.07 14.84 15.54
N GLY A 243 -17.75 15.01 15.54
CA GLY A 243 -16.77 13.93 15.70
C GLY A 243 -16.42 13.65 17.16
N PHE A 244 -15.66 12.59 17.37
CA PHE A 244 -15.39 12.01 18.68
C PHE A 244 -13.91 12.01 19.07
N LEU A 245 -12.99 12.33 18.14
CA LEU A 245 -11.55 12.32 18.41
C LEU A 245 -11.18 13.46 19.35
N THR A 246 -10.47 13.13 20.44
CA THR A 246 -10.04 14.07 21.49
C THR A 246 -8.52 14.25 21.51
N ALA A 247 -8.05 15.33 22.15
CA ALA A 247 -6.62 15.54 22.40
C ALA A 247 -6.02 14.45 23.30
N GLU A 248 -6.83 13.85 24.17
CA GLU A 248 -6.41 12.71 25.00
C GLU A 248 -6.21 11.45 24.16
N ASP A 249 -7.08 11.18 23.17
CA ASP A 249 -6.88 10.09 22.22
C ASP A 249 -5.60 10.27 21.41
N MET A 250 -5.34 11.51 20.97
CA MET A 250 -4.10 11.88 20.28
C MET A 250 -2.87 11.61 21.16
N ALA A 251 -2.84 12.14 22.37
CA ALA A 251 -1.71 12.01 23.29
C ALA A 251 -1.40 10.55 23.66
N ALA A 252 -2.43 9.71 23.75
CA ALA A 252 -2.31 8.30 24.09
C ALA A 252 -1.86 7.40 22.92
N HIS A 253 -1.77 7.93 21.70
CA HIS A 253 -1.33 7.16 20.55
C HIS A 253 0.18 6.90 20.58
N HIS A 254 0.57 5.66 20.30
CA HIS A 254 1.95 5.25 20.05
C HIS A 254 1.98 4.20 18.94
N SER A 255 2.91 4.36 18.02
CA SER A 255 3.27 3.34 17.04
C SER A 255 3.97 2.18 17.75
N GLU A 256 3.81 0.98 17.21
CA GLU A 256 4.36 -0.24 17.80
C GLU A 256 5.40 -0.87 16.88
N TRP A 257 6.58 -1.16 17.43
CA TRP A 257 7.54 -2.02 16.76
C TRP A 257 7.06 -3.46 16.88
N VAL A 258 6.87 -4.11 15.73
CA VAL A 258 6.36 -5.48 15.62
C VAL A 258 7.37 -6.36 14.88
N GLU A 259 7.41 -7.65 15.22
CA GLU A 259 8.23 -8.60 14.46
C GLU A 259 7.52 -8.91 13.13
N PRO A 260 8.15 -8.66 11.97
CA PRO A 260 7.63 -9.09 10.69
C PRO A 260 7.48 -10.62 10.64
N VAL A 261 6.49 -11.10 9.90
CA VAL A 261 6.25 -12.53 9.70
C VAL A 261 6.54 -12.92 8.25
N SER A 262 6.97 -14.15 8.03
CA SER A 262 7.39 -14.59 6.70
C SER A 262 6.88 -15.95 6.30
N THR A 263 6.93 -16.19 4.99
CA THR A 263 6.90 -17.53 4.41
C THR A 263 8.01 -17.67 3.38
N SER A 264 8.56 -18.86 3.22
CA SER A 264 9.44 -19.13 2.10
C SER A 264 8.61 -19.32 0.82
N TYR A 265 9.08 -18.81 -0.30
CA TYR A 265 8.51 -19.03 -1.62
C TYR A 265 9.63 -19.29 -2.63
N ARG A 266 9.77 -20.52 -3.12
CA ARG A 266 10.79 -20.94 -4.10
C ARG A 266 12.21 -20.51 -3.72
N GLY A 267 12.56 -20.61 -2.42
CA GLY A 267 13.88 -20.26 -1.90
C GLY A 267 14.10 -18.79 -1.57
N TYR A 268 13.06 -17.99 -1.57
CA TYR A 268 13.04 -16.62 -1.07
C TYR A 268 12.17 -16.53 0.18
N ASP A 269 12.58 -15.76 1.19
CA ASP A 269 11.74 -15.47 2.35
C ASP A 269 11.01 -14.15 2.12
N VAL A 270 9.70 -14.21 2.06
CA VAL A 270 8.81 -13.05 1.86
C VAL A 270 8.27 -12.60 3.19
N TRP A 271 8.47 -11.34 3.52
CA TRP A 271 8.16 -10.73 4.81
C TRP A 271 7.07 -9.69 4.68
N GLU A 272 6.11 -9.77 5.59
CA GLU A 272 4.99 -8.84 5.72
C GLU A 272 4.80 -8.49 7.20
N LEU A 273 4.00 -7.45 7.48
CA LEU A 273 3.59 -7.17 8.86
C LEU A 273 2.41 -8.06 9.28
N PRO A 274 2.38 -8.47 10.57
CA PRO A 274 1.21 -9.20 11.11
C PRO A 274 -0.05 -8.31 11.13
N PRO A 275 -1.25 -8.86 11.37
CA PRO A 275 -2.46 -8.07 11.60
C PRO A 275 -2.27 -7.04 12.74
N ASN A 276 -3.00 -5.97 12.71
CA ASN A 276 -4.28 -5.62 12.04
C ASN A 276 -4.18 -5.38 10.51
N GLY A 277 -2.98 -5.29 9.93
CA GLY A 277 -2.78 -5.20 8.48
C GLY A 277 -3.14 -6.50 7.74
N GLN A 278 -3.17 -6.41 6.39
CA GLN A 278 -3.54 -7.53 5.52
C GLN A 278 -2.35 -8.27 4.87
N GLY A 279 -1.10 -8.01 5.29
CA GLY A 279 0.11 -8.55 4.65
C GLY A 279 0.14 -10.07 4.57
N ILE A 280 -0.29 -10.76 5.62
CA ILE A 280 -0.30 -12.22 5.63
C ILE A 280 -1.23 -12.87 4.58
N ALA A 281 -2.17 -12.12 3.97
CA ALA A 281 -2.95 -12.62 2.85
C ALA A 281 -2.07 -12.88 1.60
N ALA A 282 -1.06 -12.05 1.36
CA ALA A 282 -0.08 -12.30 0.30
C ALA A 282 0.73 -13.58 0.59
N LEU A 283 1.15 -13.78 1.85
CA LEU A 283 1.87 -14.99 2.26
C LEU A 283 1.03 -16.26 2.09
N GLN A 284 -0.28 -16.20 2.42
CA GLN A 284 -1.23 -17.30 2.20
C GLN A 284 -1.38 -17.61 0.70
N MET A 285 -1.55 -16.59 -0.14
CA MET A 285 -1.66 -16.76 -1.59
C MET A 285 -0.39 -17.41 -2.16
N LEU A 286 0.80 -16.94 -1.78
CA LEU A 286 2.07 -17.53 -2.21
C LEU A 286 2.18 -18.99 -1.81
N ASN A 287 1.84 -19.33 -0.56
CA ASN A 287 1.86 -20.71 -0.08
C ASN A 287 0.89 -21.64 -0.87
N ILE A 288 -0.26 -21.12 -1.27
CA ILE A 288 -1.20 -21.86 -2.11
C ILE A 288 -0.62 -22.07 -3.52
N LEU A 289 -0.10 -21.00 -4.12
CA LEU A 289 0.44 -21.00 -5.49
C LEU A 289 1.73 -21.82 -5.64
N GLU A 290 2.54 -21.93 -4.59
CA GLU A 290 3.78 -22.71 -4.61
C GLU A 290 3.58 -24.19 -4.96
N GLY A 291 2.37 -24.73 -4.72
CA GLY A 291 1.99 -26.10 -5.09
C GLY A 291 1.83 -26.34 -6.58
N TYR A 292 1.97 -25.31 -7.44
CA TYR A 292 1.76 -25.41 -8.88
C TYR A 292 2.99 -24.93 -9.65
N ASP A 293 3.24 -25.52 -10.82
CA ASP A 293 4.29 -25.06 -11.75
C ASP A 293 3.78 -23.89 -12.61
N LEU A 294 3.81 -22.67 -12.03
CA LEU A 294 3.34 -21.47 -12.72
C LEU A 294 4.19 -21.13 -13.94
N LYS A 295 5.49 -21.44 -13.89
CA LYS A 295 6.42 -21.21 -15.01
C LYS A 295 5.98 -21.95 -16.28
N SER A 296 5.61 -23.22 -16.14
CA SER A 296 5.12 -24.04 -17.26
C SER A 296 3.75 -23.60 -17.77
N LEU A 297 2.90 -23.01 -16.93
CA LEU A 297 1.63 -22.44 -17.37
C LEU A 297 1.83 -21.20 -18.25
N GLY A 298 2.87 -20.42 -17.97
CA GLY A 298 3.20 -19.19 -18.68
C GLY A 298 2.46 -17.94 -18.17
N PHE A 299 3.13 -16.81 -18.28
CA PHE A 299 2.59 -15.50 -17.91
C PHE A 299 1.31 -15.18 -18.70
N GLY A 300 0.27 -14.70 -18.02
CA GLY A 300 -0.99 -14.29 -18.62
C GLY A 300 -1.85 -15.43 -19.19
N SER A 301 -1.46 -16.69 -19.00
CA SER A 301 -2.25 -17.85 -19.45
C SER A 301 -3.54 -18.02 -18.65
N PRO A 302 -4.58 -18.68 -19.22
CA PRO A 302 -5.82 -18.94 -18.50
C PRO A 302 -5.61 -19.73 -17.22
N GLY A 303 -4.72 -20.73 -17.23
CA GLY A 303 -4.41 -21.56 -16.06
C GLY A 303 -3.75 -20.76 -14.94
N TYR A 304 -2.77 -19.89 -15.25
CA TYR A 304 -2.15 -19.01 -14.26
C TYR A 304 -3.15 -18.03 -13.67
N VAL A 305 -3.92 -17.33 -14.52
CA VAL A 305 -4.89 -16.34 -14.06
C VAL A 305 -5.96 -17.00 -13.16
N HIS A 306 -6.47 -18.15 -13.57
CA HIS A 306 -7.44 -18.92 -12.80
C HIS A 306 -6.90 -19.31 -11.41
N LEU A 307 -5.71 -19.91 -11.35
CA LEU A 307 -5.08 -20.30 -10.08
C LEU A 307 -4.83 -19.11 -9.17
N PHE A 308 -4.34 -17.99 -9.73
CA PHE A 308 -4.14 -16.76 -8.99
C PHE A 308 -5.44 -16.24 -8.35
N VAL A 309 -6.52 -16.19 -9.13
CA VAL A 309 -7.83 -15.72 -8.65
C VAL A 309 -8.40 -16.64 -7.56
N GLU A 310 -8.32 -17.94 -7.76
CA GLU A 310 -8.83 -18.91 -6.77
C GLU A 310 -8.00 -18.90 -5.48
N ALA A 311 -6.67 -18.78 -5.55
CA ALA A 311 -5.81 -18.62 -4.38
C ALA A 311 -6.14 -17.33 -3.62
N LYS A 312 -6.39 -16.23 -4.36
CA LYS A 312 -6.84 -14.96 -3.77
C LYS A 312 -8.17 -15.10 -3.05
N LYS A 313 -9.16 -15.73 -3.65
CA LYS A 313 -10.46 -15.95 -3.01
C LYS A 313 -10.30 -16.68 -1.67
N LEU A 314 -9.52 -17.77 -1.64
CA LEU A 314 -9.26 -18.54 -0.42
C LEU A 314 -8.59 -17.70 0.69
N ALA A 315 -7.53 -16.97 0.35
CA ALA A 315 -6.82 -16.13 1.32
C ALA A 315 -7.70 -14.99 1.86
N PHE A 316 -8.56 -14.43 1.03
CA PHE A 316 -9.45 -13.33 1.43
C PHE A 316 -10.63 -13.81 2.29
N GLU A 317 -11.09 -15.04 2.14
CA GLU A 317 -12.04 -15.63 3.07
C GLU A 317 -11.45 -15.73 4.49
N ASP A 318 -10.18 -16.16 4.59
CA ASP A 318 -9.47 -16.19 5.86
C ASP A 318 -9.23 -14.78 6.40
N ARG A 319 -8.89 -13.82 5.53
CA ARG A 319 -8.72 -12.41 5.88
C ARG A 319 -9.99 -11.84 6.51
N ALA A 320 -11.12 -12.06 5.89
CA ALA A 320 -12.41 -11.58 6.37
C ALA A 320 -12.76 -12.12 7.75
N LYS A 321 -12.42 -13.38 8.02
CA LYS A 321 -12.77 -14.05 9.28
C LYS A 321 -11.82 -13.72 10.42
N TRP A 322 -10.51 -13.56 10.13
CA TRP A 322 -9.49 -13.62 11.17
C TRP A 322 -8.78 -12.29 11.43
N TYR A 323 -8.74 -11.33 10.47
CA TYR A 323 -7.90 -10.14 10.61
C TYR A 323 -8.60 -9.05 11.40
N ALA A 324 -7.97 -8.67 12.51
CA ALA A 324 -8.45 -7.66 13.45
C ALA A 324 -7.26 -7.13 14.27
N ASP A 325 -7.53 -6.26 15.24
CA ASP A 325 -6.53 -5.78 16.21
C ASP A 325 -6.10 -6.92 17.15
N PRO A 326 -4.81 -7.33 17.15
CA PRO A 326 -4.31 -8.41 18.01
C PRO A 326 -4.35 -8.07 19.51
N ALA A 327 -4.53 -6.80 19.88
CA ALA A 327 -4.74 -6.39 21.27
C ALA A 327 -6.14 -6.77 21.78
N PHE A 328 -7.09 -7.00 20.89
CA PHE A 328 -8.48 -7.36 21.20
C PHE A 328 -8.81 -8.80 20.85
N GLU A 329 -8.13 -9.38 19.85
CA GLU A 329 -8.46 -10.69 19.28
C GLU A 329 -7.23 -11.57 19.10
N LYS A 330 -7.37 -12.86 19.45
CA LYS A 330 -6.31 -13.84 19.17
C LYS A 330 -6.39 -14.29 17.71
N ILE A 331 -5.35 -13.97 16.92
CA ILE A 331 -5.26 -14.31 15.50
C ILE A 331 -4.24 -15.44 15.32
N PRO A 332 -4.60 -16.57 14.70
CA PRO A 332 -3.69 -17.72 14.52
C PRO A 332 -2.76 -17.51 13.31
N VAL A 333 -1.88 -16.50 13.40
CA VAL A 333 -1.02 -16.09 12.27
C VAL A 333 -0.13 -17.24 11.78
N ALA A 334 0.54 -17.94 12.70
CA ALA A 334 1.46 -19.04 12.35
C ALA A 334 0.75 -20.19 11.60
N GLU A 335 -0.48 -20.52 11.99
CA GLU A 335 -1.29 -21.52 11.33
C GLU A 335 -1.72 -21.05 9.94
N LEU A 336 -2.23 -19.82 9.83
CA LEU A 336 -2.73 -19.25 8.57
C LEU A 336 -1.66 -19.20 7.49
N ILE A 337 -0.40 -18.90 7.83
CA ILE A 337 0.71 -18.83 6.87
C ILE A 337 1.50 -20.15 6.78
N SER A 338 1.04 -21.24 7.39
CA SER A 338 1.74 -22.53 7.34
C SER A 338 1.56 -23.23 5.99
N LYS A 339 2.58 -23.97 5.56
CA LYS A 339 2.52 -24.79 4.33
C LYS A 339 1.44 -25.87 4.44
N LYS A 340 1.28 -26.47 5.61
CA LYS A 340 0.24 -27.47 5.89
C LYS A 340 -1.17 -26.90 5.68
N TYR A 341 -1.43 -25.70 6.20
CA TYR A 341 -2.72 -25.04 5.98
C TYR A 341 -2.96 -24.75 4.49
N ALA A 342 -1.94 -24.27 3.78
CA ALA A 342 -2.04 -24.04 2.35
C ALA A 342 -2.35 -25.33 1.55
N GLU A 343 -1.80 -26.49 1.96
CA GLU A 343 -2.12 -27.79 1.36
C GLU A 343 -3.60 -28.13 1.53
N GLU A 344 -4.19 -27.91 2.72
CA GLU A 344 -5.61 -28.12 2.96
C GLU A 344 -6.47 -27.16 2.13
N ARG A 345 -6.07 -25.89 2.03
CA ARG A 345 -6.79 -24.92 1.20
C ARG A 345 -6.71 -25.25 -0.29
N ARG A 346 -5.58 -25.78 -0.80
CA ARG A 346 -5.44 -26.24 -2.19
C ARG A 346 -6.43 -27.32 -2.59
N LYS A 347 -6.84 -28.22 -1.66
CA LYS A 347 -7.82 -29.26 -1.94
C LYS A 347 -9.20 -28.71 -2.35
N LEU A 348 -9.49 -27.46 -2.03
CA LEU A 348 -10.73 -26.79 -2.40
C LEU A 348 -10.70 -26.22 -3.82
N LEU A 349 -9.50 -26.07 -4.40
CA LEU A 349 -9.32 -25.53 -5.76
C LEU A 349 -9.68 -26.56 -6.82
N ARG A 350 -10.35 -26.09 -7.85
CA ARG A 350 -10.65 -26.86 -9.05
C ARG A 350 -9.95 -26.20 -10.24
N LEU A 351 -9.20 -26.98 -10.99
CA LEU A 351 -8.43 -26.47 -12.13
C LEU A 351 -9.29 -26.20 -13.38
N ASP A 352 -10.50 -26.74 -13.41
CA ASP A 352 -11.40 -26.72 -14.56
C ASP A 352 -12.52 -25.69 -14.45
N ARG A 353 -12.76 -25.12 -13.26
CA ARG A 353 -13.84 -24.14 -13.06
C ARG A 353 -13.64 -23.25 -11.86
N ALA A 354 -14.17 -22.02 -11.95
CA ALA A 354 -14.18 -21.04 -10.89
C ALA A 354 -15.14 -21.41 -9.75
N ALA A 355 -14.70 -21.22 -8.52
CA ALA A 355 -15.58 -21.29 -7.35
C ALA A 355 -16.44 -20.04 -7.25
N LYS A 356 -17.72 -20.22 -6.93
CA LYS A 356 -18.66 -19.13 -6.67
C LYS A 356 -18.64 -18.63 -5.24
N SER A 357 -18.15 -19.46 -4.33
CA SER A 357 -17.92 -19.16 -2.92
C SER A 357 -16.94 -20.15 -2.33
N PHE A 358 -16.28 -19.75 -1.28
CA PHE A 358 -15.53 -20.66 -0.40
C PHE A 358 -16.09 -20.56 1.03
N PRO A 359 -15.94 -21.59 1.87
CA PRO A 359 -16.32 -21.49 3.27
C PRO A 359 -15.43 -20.46 4.00
N ALA A 360 -16.06 -19.63 4.77
CA ALA A 360 -15.65 -18.42 5.47
C ALA A 360 -15.72 -17.15 4.61
N GLY A 361 -16.18 -16.08 5.16
CA GLY A 361 -16.00 -14.75 4.71
C GLY A 361 -17.18 -13.89 4.35
N ASN A 362 -16.98 -12.72 3.85
CA ASN A 362 -18.02 -11.81 3.39
C ASN A 362 -17.48 -10.68 2.52
N PRO A 363 -18.13 -10.22 1.40
CA PRO A 363 -17.57 -9.25 0.48
C PRO A 363 -18.06 -7.81 0.63
N ALA A 364 -17.34 -6.96 -0.04
CA ALA A 364 -17.46 -5.64 -0.62
C ALA A 364 -16.78 -4.51 0.13
N LEU A 365 -15.60 -4.12 -0.37
CA LEU A 365 -15.07 -2.77 -0.19
C LEU A 365 -14.84 -2.16 -1.57
N GLU A 366 -15.30 -0.92 -1.74
CA GLU A 366 -14.88 -0.06 -2.84
C GLU A 366 -13.48 0.50 -2.53
N HIS A 367 -12.77 0.94 -3.57
CA HIS A 367 -11.34 1.24 -3.61
C HIS A 367 -10.84 2.22 -2.54
N GLY A 368 -9.73 1.86 -1.87
CA GLY A 368 -8.92 2.74 -1.03
C GLY A 368 -7.67 3.20 -1.77
N ASP A 369 -7.20 4.41 -1.51
CA ASP A 369 -5.99 4.98 -2.08
C ASP A 369 -4.84 4.97 -1.06
N THR A 370 -3.58 4.87 -1.53
CA THR A 370 -2.41 4.63 -0.67
C THR A 370 -1.17 5.09 -1.42
N ILE A 371 -0.12 5.50 -0.71
CA ILE A 371 1.23 5.54 -1.28
C ILE A 371 2.07 4.38 -0.76
N CYS A 372 2.97 3.88 -1.59
CA CYS A 372 4.12 3.10 -1.16
C CYS A 372 5.40 3.73 -1.70
N LEU A 373 6.48 3.58 -0.96
CA LEU A 373 7.81 4.01 -1.37
C LEU A 373 8.88 3.06 -0.84
N SER A 374 10.02 3.04 -1.52
CA SER A 374 11.21 2.32 -1.08
C SER A 374 12.43 3.25 -1.12
N THR A 375 13.30 3.14 -0.11
CA THR A 375 14.58 3.87 -0.02
C THR A 375 15.70 2.93 0.40
N ALA A 376 16.92 3.23 -0.03
CA ALA A 376 18.13 2.52 0.36
C ALA A 376 19.30 3.49 0.46
N ASP A 377 20.17 3.33 1.47
CA ASP A 377 21.35 4.15 1.69
C ASP A 377 22.67 3.41 1.41
N GLU A 378 23.79 4.12 1.48
CA GLU A 378 25.13 3.57 1.20
C GLU A 378 25.62 2.56 2.24
N ASP A 379 25.05 2.57 3.46
CA ASP A 379 25.37 1.60 4.50
C ASP A 379 24.63 0.26 4.31
N GLY A 380 23.68 0.19 3.36
CA GLY A 380 22.86 -0.99 3.08
C GLY A 380 21.57 -1.08 3.88
N CYS A 381 21.17 -0.02 4.58
CA CYS A 381 19.83 0.07 5.16
C CYS A 381 18.79 0.24 4.05
N MET A 382 17.71 -0.53 4.12
CA MET A 382 16.61 -0.48 3.15
C MET A 382 15.28 -0.35 3.87
N VAL A 383 14.40 0.51 3.34
CA VAL A 383 13.07 0.77 3.92
C VAL A 383 11.99 0.54 2.87
N SER A 384 10.99 -0.25 3.20
CA SER A 384 9.68 -0.24 2.54
C SER A 384 8.70 0.48 3.46
N LEU A 385 8.07 1.55 2.98
CA LEU A 385 7.12 2.35 3.73
C LEU A 385 5.82 2.50 2.94
N SER A 386 4.70 2.29 3.63
CA SER A 386 3.37 2.56 3.11
C SER A 386 2.64 3.52 4.02
N GLN A 387 1.99 4.52 3.43
CA GLN A 387 1.25 5.55 4.16
C GLN A 387 -0.06 5.86 3.45
N SER A 388 -1.13 6.17 4.20
CA SER A 388 -2.44 6.38 3.59
C SER A 388 -3.40 7.11 4.51
N ASN A 389 -4.28 7.90 3.89
CA ASN A 389 -5.52 8.41 4.48
C ASN A 389 -6.71 7.45 4.27
N TYR A 390 -6.51 6.34 3.60
CA TYR A 390 -7.38 5.27 3.12
C TYR A 390 -8.11 5.63 1.82
N ARG A 391 -9.30 6.26 1.85
CA ARG A 391 -9.98 6.67 0.60
C ARG A 391 -9.43 7.98 0.08
N GLY A 392 -9.63 8.28 -1.19
CA GLY A 392 -9.17 9.50 -1.82
C GLY A 392 -9.47 10.76 -1.02
N MET A 393 -8.43 11.41 -0.49
CA MET A 393 -8.48 12.56 0.43
C MET A 393 -9.16 12.25 1.78
N GLY A 394 -9.15 10.99 2.25
CA GLY A 394 -9.62 10.59 3.57
C GLY A 394 -11.06 10.98 3.87
N SER A 395 -11.33 11.32 5.10
CA SER A 395 -12.67 11.69 5.60
C SER A 395 -13.22 13.02 5.07
N GLY A 396 -12.40 13.86 4.44
CA GLY A 396 -12.71 15.24 4.11
C GLY A 396 -12.57 16.23 5.28
N MET A 397 -12.37 15.71 6.50
CA MET A 397 -12.22 16.54 7.70
C MET A 397 -10.86 17.24 7.70
N THR A 398 -10.89 18.59 7.57
CA THR A 398 -9.71 19.44 7.38
C THR A 398 -9.60 20.41 8.56
N PRO A 399 -8.84 20.09 9.63
CA PRO A 399 -8.76 20.93 10.83
C PRO A 399 -8.21 22.33 10.55
N ASP A 400 -8.66 23.29 11.38
CA ASP A 400 -8.37 24.72 11.23
C ASP A 400 -6.88 25.02 11.13
N GLY A 401 -6.44 25.61 10.03
CA GLY A 401 -5.08 26.11 9.86
C GLY A 401 -3.97 25.05 9.83
N LEU A 402 -4.28 23.76 9.85
CA LEU A 402 -3.26 22.69 9.87
C LEU A 402 -2.81 22.24 8.47
N GLY A 403 -3.64 22.43 7.43
CA GLY A 403 -3.25 22.19 6.04
C GLY A 403 -3.19 20.72 5.63
N PHE A 404 -3.83 19.81 6.38
CA PHE A 404 -3.95 18.39 6.03
C PHE A 404 -5.35 17.84 6.35
N ILE A 405 -5.68 16.69 5.79
CA ILE A 405 -6.94 15.97 5.96
C ILE A 405 -6.75 14.81 6.92
N LEU A 406 -7.77 14.55 7.75
CA LEU A 406 -7.81 13.37 8.61
C LEU A 406 -8.29 12.14 7.83
N GLN A 407 -7.71 10.99 8.13
CA GLN A 407 -8.04 9.69 7.56
C GLN A 407 -9.47 9.25 7.88
N ASP A 408 -9.95 8.26 7.11
CA ASP A 408 -11.26 7.64 7.28
C ASP A 408 -11.19 6.14 7.59
N ARG A 409 -10.12 5.72 8.24
CA ARG A 409 -9.79 4.31 8.51
C ARG A 409 -10.82 3.58 9.38
N GLY A 410 -11.56 4.31 10.21
CA GLY A 410 -12.64 3.75 11.03
C GLY A 410 -13.79 3.15 10.23
N GLU A 411 -13.95 3.51 8.95
CA GLU A 411 -14.86 2.83 8.03
C GLU A 411 -14.61 1.31 7.94
N LEU A 412 -13.38 0.89 8.19
CA LEU A 412 -12.96 -0.51 8.09
C LEU A 412 -13.39 -1.40 9.27
N PHE A 413 -14.11 -0.88 10.24
CA PHE A 413 -14.74 -1.70 11.28
C PHE A 413 -16.03 -2.37 10.80
N ASP A 414 -16.32 -3.53 11.36
CA ASP A 414 -17.65 -4.15 11.32
C ASP A 414 -18.54 -3.58 12.46
N LEU A 415 -19.83 -3.41 12.22
CA LEU A 415 -20.80 -3.00 13.24
C LEU A 415 -21.67 -4.17 13.75
N GLU A 416 -21.49 -5.36 13.19
CA GLU A 416 -22.15 -6.58 13.68
C GLU A 416 -21.48 -7.06 14.98
N PRO A 417 -22.22 -7.20 16.09
CA PRO A 417 -21.66 -7.69 17.34
C PRO A 417 -21.10 -9.12 17.23
N GLY A 418 -19.98 -9.36 17.90
CA GLY A 418 -19.38 -10.69 17.98
C GLY A 418 -18.48 -11.07 16.80
N GLN A 419 -18.30 -10.20 15.81
CA GLN A 419 -17.25 -10.37 14.80
C GLN A 419 -15.89 -9.91 15.36
N ARG A 420 -14.79 -10.46 14.84
CA ARG A 420 -13.44 -10.12 15.34
C ARG A 420 -13.09 -8.65 15.13
N ASN A 421 -13.50 -8.10 14.00
CA ASN A 421 -13.26 -6.71 13.65
C ASN A 421 -14.41 -5.78 14.05
N THR A 422 -15.33 -6.22 14.94
CA THR A 422 -16.39 -5.36 15.47
C THR A 422 -15.80 -4.11 16.11
N TYR A 423 -16.43 -2.97 15.88
CA TYR A 423 -16.03 -1.69 16.46
C TYR A 423 -15.95 -1.76 17.99
N ALA A 424 -14.89 -1.23 18.54
CA ALA A 424 -14.75 -0.99 19.99
C ALA A 424 -13.92 0.28 20.22
N PRO A 425 -14.20 1.05 21.30
CA PRO A 425 -13.42 2.21 21.67
C PRO A 425 -11.94 1.87 21.91
N GLY A 426 -11.02 2.64 21.36
CA GLY A 426 -9.58 2.42 21.51
C GLY A 426 -9.01 1.24 20.73
N LYS A 427 -9.80 0.59 19.86
CA LYS A 427 -9.39 -0.52 18.99
C LYS A 427 -8.81 0.02 17.67
N ARG A 428 -7.83 -0.69 17.10
CA ARG A 428 -7.40 -0.47 15.71
C ARG A 428 -8.37 -1.15 14.74
N PRO A 429 -8.79 -0.47 13.65
CA PRO A 429 -9.54 -1.14 12.59
C PRO A 429 -8.65 -2.15 11.84
N PHE A 430 -9.27 -3.10 11.14
CA PHE A 430 -8.60 -3.79 10.04
C PHE A 430 -7.91 -2.78 9.13
N HIS A 431 -6.74 -3.14 8.57
CA HIS A 431 -5.92 -2.19 7.83
C HIS A 431 -5.44 -2.74 6.50
N THR A 432 -5.47 -1.89 5.45
CA THR A 432 -5.16 -2.31 4.08
C THR A 432 -3.72 -2.04 3.65
N ILE A 433 -2.99 -1.10 4.28
CA ILE A 433 -1.61 -0.81 3.87
C ILE A 433 -0.64 -1.89 4.36
N ILE A 434 0.25 -2.30 3.48
CA ILE A 434 1.24 -3.36 3.71
C ILE A 434 2.57 -3.00 3.02
N PRO A 435 3.60 -2.60 3.74
CA PRO A 435 4.97 -2.64 3.23
C PRO A 435 5.45 -4.09 3.16
N ALA A 436 6.31 -4.42 2.19
CA ALA A 436 6.83 -5.76 2.04
C ALA A 436 8.35 -5.79 1.85
N PHE A 437 8.95 -6.91 2.22
CA PHE A 437 10.38 -7.14 2.05
C PHE A 437 10.66 -8.59 1.64
N VAL A 438 11.74 -8.81 0.92
CA VAL A 438 12.21 -10.16 0.56
C VAL A 438 13.67 -10.30 0.95
N THR A 439 14.00 -11.41 1.58
CA THR A 439 15.39 -11.84 1.81
C THR A 439 15.65 -13.11 1.03
N LYS A 440 16.93 -13.34 0.71
CA LYS A 440 17.41 -14.57 0.11
C LYS A 440 18.70 -14.99 0.80
N ASP A 441 18.77 -16.24 1.25
CA ASP A 441 19.94 -16.77 1.97
C ASP A 441 20.35 -15.91 3.18
N GLY A 442 19.35 -15.29 3.85
CA GLY A 442 19.55 -14.41 5.01
C GLY A 442 20.05 -12.99 4.70
N GLU A 443 20.18 -12.63 3.42
CA GLU A 443 20.61 -11.30 2.99
C GLU A 443 19.44 -10.55 2.33
N PRO A 444 19.44 -9.18 2.31
CA PRO A 444 18.37 -8.42 1.70
C PRO A 444 18.34 -8.64 0.19
N PHE A 445 17.14 -8.82 -0.36
CA PHE A 445 16.96 -8.98 -1.79
C PHE A 445 16.11 -7.86 -2.39
N LEU A 446 14.91 -7.61 -1.83
CA LEU A 446 13.96 -6.65 -2.40
C LEU A 446 13.18 -5.93 -1.29
N SER A 447 13.19 -4.60 -1.31
CA SER A 447 12.24 -3.73 -0.62
C SER A 447 11.21 -3.27 -1.63
N PHE A 448 9.91 -3.49 -1.38
CA PHE A 448 8.87 -3.12 -2.34
C PHE A 448 7.51 -2.89 -1.70
N GLY A 449 6.60 -2.31 -2.47
CA GLY A 449 5.19 -2.21 -2.14
C GLY A 449 4.34 -2.01 -3.39
N VAL A 450 3.06 -2.35 -3.28
CA VAL A 450 2.04 -2.06 -4.30
C VAL A 450 0.87 -1.40 -3.60
N MET A 451 0.55 -0.15 -3.93
CA MET A 451 -0.58 0.58 -3.37
C MET A 451 -1.93 0.11 -3.95
N GLY A 452 -3.06 0.52 -3.35
CA GLY A 452 -4.40 0.28 -3.89
C GLY A 452 -5.34 -0.55 -3.02
N GLY A 453 -5.48 -0.26 -1.73
CA GLY A 453 -6.46 -0.92 -0.85
C GLY A 453 -6.37 -2.45 -0.87
N ALA A 454 -7.46 -3.14 -1.18
CA ALA A 454 -7.54 -4.61 -1.30
C ALA A 454 -6.74 -5.20 -2.48
N THR A 455 -6.22 -4.37 -3.38
CA THR A 455 -5.34 -4.76 -4.49
C THR A 455 -3.92 -5.10 -3.99
N GLN A 456 -3.50 -4.56 -2.85
CA GLN A 456 -2.12 -4.68 -2.36
C GLN A 456 -1.63 -6.13 -2.23
N PRO A 457 -2.32 -7.05 -1.53
CA PRO A 457 -1.87 -8.45 -1.48
C PRO A 457 -1.83 -9.12 -2.86
N GLN A 458 -2.77 -8.78 -3.74
CA GLN A 458 -2.81 -9.28 -5.11
C GLN A 458 -1.61 -8.77 -5.92
N GLY A 459 -1.27 -7.49 -5.77
CA GLY A 459 -0.11 -6.88 -6.40
C GLY A 459 1.20 -7.48 -5.91
N HIS A 460 1.38 -7.65 -4.59
CA HIS A 460 2.59 -8.26 -4.02
C HIS A 460 2.84 -9.65 -4.59
N VAL A 461 1.80 -10.48 -4.64
CA VAL A 461 1.92 -11.84 -5.21
C VAL A 461 2.27 -11.80 -6.69
N GLN A 462 1.63 -10.94 -7.50
CA GLN A 462 1.94 -10.83 -8.93
C GLN A 462 3.38 -10.36 -9.16
N ILE A 463 3.87 -9.37 -8.41
CA ILE A 463 5.26 -8.91 -8.50
C ILE A 463 6.23 -10.07 -8.19
N LEU A 464 6.00 -10.83 -7.12
CA LEU A 464 6.89 -11.92 -6.73
C LEU A 464 6.85 -13.09 -7.71
N VAL A 465 5.68 -13.46 -8.21
CA VAL A 465 5.54 -14.47 -9.26
C VAL A 465 6.23 -14.02 -10.56
N ASN A 466 6.07 -12.75 -10.94
CA ASN A 466 6.73 -12.20 -12.12
C ASN A 466 8.26 -12.26 -12.01
N LEU A 467 8.82 -11.89 -10.86
CA LEU A 467 10.25 -11.95 -10.59
C LEU A 467 10.78 -13.39 -10.53
N ILE A 468 10.11 -14.26 -9.77
CA ILE A 468 10.64 -15.56 -9.36
C ILE A 468 10.27 -16.66 -10.34
N ASP A 469 9.00 -16.78 -10.73
CA ASP A 469 8.54 -17.82 -11.64
C ASP A 469 8.76 -17.46 -13.11
N PHE A 470 8.47 -16.22 -13.50
CA PHE A 470 8.59 -15.77 -14.89
C PHE A 470 9.92 -15.09 -15.22
N GLY A 471 10.83 -14.94 -14.25
CA GLY A 471 12.19 -14.43 -14.47
C GLY A 471 12.24 -13.01 -15.03
N MET A 472 11.26 -12.16 -14.66
CA MET A 472 11.26 -10.75 -15.03
C MET A 472 12.27 -9.99 -14.17
N ASN A 473 12.86 -8.91 -14.69
CA ASN A 473 13.63 -7.98 -13.87
C ASN A 473 12.69 -7.12 -13.01
N THR A 474 13.26 -6.30 -12.12
CA THR A 474 12.49 -5.52 -11.14
C THR A 474 11.53 -4.52 -11.80
N GLN A 475 11.92 -3.90 -12.90
CA GLN A 475 11.06 -2.97 -13.64
C GLN A 475 9.99 -3.70 -14.46
N GLU A 476 10.37 -4.77 -15.16
CA GLU A 476 9.45 -5.61 -15.94
C GLU A 476 8.34 -6.20 -15.06
N ALA A 477 8.69 -6.63 -13.83
CA ALA A 477 7.71 -7.18 -12.89
C ALA A 477 6.63 -6.17 -12.51
N GLY A 478 6.99 -4.89 -12.43
CA GLY A 478 6.06 -3.78 -12.19
C GLY A 478 5.22 -3.41 -13.41
N ASP A 479 5.86 -3.31 -14.59
CA ASP A 479 5.19 -2.89 -15.84
C ASP A 479 4.29 -3.98 -16.44
N ALA A 480 4.50 -5.26 -16.08
CA ALA A 480 3.72 -6.39 -16.57
C ALA A 480 2.21 -6.19 -16.34
N PRO A 481 1.38 -6.57 -17.33
CA PRO A 481 -0.08 -6.48 -17.19
C PRO A 481 -0.60 -7.21 -15.97
N ARG A 482 -1.52 -6.58 -15.23
CA ARG A 482 -2.06 -7.08 -13.96
C ARG A 482 -3.44 -7.69 -14.08
N ILE A 483 -3.72 -8.52 -13.09
CA ILE A 483 -4.98 -9.16 -12.81
C ILE A 483 -5.53 -8.53 -11.53
N LEU A 484 -6.81 -8.21 -11.50
CA LEU A 484 -7.51 -7.76 -10.30
C LEU A 484 -8.76 -8.63 -10.11
N HIS A 485 -8.96 -9.13 -8.90
CA HIS A 485 -10.19 -9.79 -8.50
C HIS A 485 -10.87 -9.01 -7.38
N GLU A 486 -12.15 -8.71 -7.58
CA GLU A 486 -13.00 -7.95 -6.66
C GLU A 486 -14.18 -8.79 -6.17
N GLY A 487 -14.88 -8.31 -5.12
CA GLY A 487 -16.05 -8.99 -4.59
C GLY A 487 -15.72 -10.23 -3.75
N SER A 488 -14.53 -10.29 -3.13
CA SER A 488 -14.24 -11.25 -2.07
C SER A 488 -14.78 -10.76 -0.73
N SER A 489 -14.69 -11.64 0.25
CA SER A 489 -15.10 -11.37 1.62
C SER A 489 -14.19 -10.39 2.32
N GLU A 490 -14.76 -9.54 3.19
CA GLU A 490 -14.06 -8.45 3.88
C GLU A 490 -14.25 -8.50 5.39
N PRO A 491 -13.27 -8.02 6.19
CA PRO A 491 -13.40 -7.94 7.66
C PRO A 491 -14.46 -6.94 8.14
N THR A 492 -15.06 -6.17 7.23
CA THR A 492 -16.12 -5.18 7.45
C THR A 492 -17.54 -5.76 7.43
N GLY A 493 -17.64 -7.08 7.24
CA GLY A 493 -18.89 -7.80 7.33
C GLY A 493 -19.52 -8.27 6.02
N GLU A 494 -19.01 -7.91 4.86
CA GLU A 494 -19.57 -8.27 3.54
C GLU A 494 -19.16 -9.68 3.07
N LYS A 495 -20.01 -10.38 2.21
CA LYS A 495 -19.81 -11.80 1.76
C LYS A 495 -19.60 -11.92 0.27
N MET A 496 -18.64 -12.73 -0.17
CA MET A 496 -18.47 -13.05 -1.58
C MET A 496 -19.76 -13.67 -2.16
N THR A 497 -20.23 -13.12 -3.27
CA THR A 497 -21.36 -13.62 -4.04
C THR A 497 -20.93 -13.94 -5.47
N ASP A 498 -21.40 -15.06 -6.02
CA ASP A 498 -21.12 -15.48 -7.40
C ASP A 498 -19.64 -15.51 -7.82
N GLY A 499 -18.72 -15.64 -6.86
CA GLY A 499 -17.29 -15.74 -7.12
C GLY A 499 -16.59 -14.42 -7.44
N GLY A 500 -17.26 -13.29 -7.27
CA GLY A 500 -16.70 -11.96 -7.56
C GLY A 500 -16.46 -11.69 -9.05
N LYS A 501 -15.61 -10.69 -9.37
CA LYS A 501 -15.29 -10.26 -10.74
C LYS A 501 -13.78 -10.24 -10.98
N VAL A 502 -13.37 -10.65 -12.17
CA VAL A 502 -11.97 -10.62 -12.62
C VAL A 502 -11.80 -9.52 -13.66
N SER A 503 -10.98 -8.53 -13.37
CA SER A 503 -10.58 -7.49 -14.31
C SER A 503 -9.16 -7.75 -14.79
N LEU A 504 -8.91 -7.57 -16.08
CA LEU A 504 -7.62 -7.83 -16.72
C LEU A 504 -7.15 -6.56 -17.42
N GLU A 505 -5.88 -6.21 -17.28
CA GLU A 505 -5.29 -5.16 -18.11
C GLU A 505 -5.13 -5.63 -19.57
N SER A 506 -5.13 -4.67 -20.50
CA SER A 506 -5.16 -4.89 -21.95
C SER A 506 -3.99 -5.73 -22.49
N GLY A 507 -2.89 -5.85 -21.74
CA GLY A 507 -1.76 -6.71 -22.12
C GLY A 507 -1.95 -8.21 -21.82
N ILE A 508 -3.02 -8.60 -21.14
CA ILE A 508 -3.40 -10.01 -20.99
C ILE A 508 -4.12 -10.45 -22.27
N PRO A 509 -3.75 -11.62 -22.88
CA PRO A 509 -4.35 -12.08 -24.13
C PRO A 509 -5.87 -12.23 -24.05
N TYR A 510 -6.56 -11.83 -25.12
CA TYR A 510 -8.02 -11.96 -25.21
C TYR A 510 -8.51 -13.41 -25.07
N GLU A 511 -7.73 -14.37 -25.59
CA GLU A 511 -7.99 -15.80 -25.45
C GLU A 511 -8.08 -16.20 -23.98
N THR A 512 -7.25 -15.63 -23.12
CA THR A 512 -7.30 -15.84 -21.66
C THR A 512 -8.64 -15.40 -21.10
N ALA A 513 -9.12 -14.23 -21.46
CA ALA A 513 -10.43 -13.73 -21.02
C ALA A 513 -11.56 -14.68 -21.44
N ARG A 514 -11.54 -15.19 -22.67
CA ARG A 514 -12.54 -16.17 -23.18
C ARG A 514 -12.54 -17.48 -22.41
N GLU A 515 -11.36 -18.04 -22.15
CA GLU A 515 -11.23 -19.29 -21.39
C GLU A 515 -11.67 -19.12 -19.93
N LEU A 516 -11.36 -18.00 -19.30
CA LEU A 516 -11.84 -17.69 -17.94
C LEU A 516 -13.37 -17.66 -17.85
N VAL A 517 -14.05 -17.08 -18.85
CA VAL A 517 -15.52 -17.12 -18.93
C VAL A 517 -16.05 -18.55 -19.05
N LYS A 518 -15.41 -19.42 -19.85
CA LYS A 518 -15.77 -20.85 -19.96
C LYS A 518 -15.57 -21.60 -18.64
N MET A 519 -14.55 -21.22 -17.85
CA MET A 519 -14.33 -21.75 -16.51
C MET A 519 -15.35 -21.21 -15.49
N GLY A 520 -16.19 -20.23 -15.85
CA GLY A 520 -17.24 -19.68 -15.00
C GLY A 520 -16.84 -18.43 -14.22
N HIS A 521 -15.70 -17.80 -14.54
CA HIS A 521 -15.38 -16.47 -14.00
C HIS A 521 -16.27 -15.40 -14.61
N VAL A 522 -16.63 -14.40 -13.82
CA VAL A 522 -17.31 -13.19 -14.28
C VAL A 522 -16.23 -12.14 -14.56
N LEU A 523 -16.19 -11.60 -15.77
CA LEU A 523 -15.27 -10.53 -16.11
C LEU A 523 -15.82 -9.18 -15.64
N GLY A 524 -14.93 -8.37 -15.05
CA GLY A 524 -15.14 -6.97 -14.72
C GLY A 524 -14.55 -6.04 -15.76
N ALA A 525 -14.87 -4.75 -15.64
CA ALA A 525 -14.19 -3.67 -16.35
C ALA A 525 -13.68 -2.68 -15.30
N ASN A 526 -12.38 -2.68 -15.07
CA ASN A 526 -11.74 -1.76 -14.14
C ASN A 526 -10.83 -0.81 -14.92
N VAL A 527 -10.79 0.46 -14.51
CA VAL A 527 -9.95 1.48 -15.12
C VAL A 527 -9.13 2.16 -14.01
N GLY A 528 -7.82 1.89 -14.00
CA GLY A 528 -6.86 2.61 -13.16
C GLY A 528 -6.60 2.02 -11.76
N ASP A 529 -7.33 0.99 -11.33
CA ASP A 529 -7.24 0.47 -9.94
C ASP A 529 -6.33 -0.76 -9.79
N TYR A 530 -5.37 -0.93 -10.66
CA TYR A 530 -4.42 -2.05 -10.63
C TYR A 530 -3.20 -1.82 -9.71
N GLY A 531 -3.30 -0.82 -8.84
CA GLY A 531 -2.26 -0.48 -7.87
C GLY A 531 -1.18 0.43 -8.44
N GLY A 532 -0.08 0.55 -7.71
CA GLY A 532 1.12 1.29 -8.09
C GLY A 532 2.32 0.68 -7.39
N TYR A 533 3.37 0.33 -8.12
CA TYR A 533 4.53 -0.41 -7.63
C TYR A 533 5.75 0.47 -7.52
N GLN A 534 6.45 0.34 -6.37
CA GLN A 534 7.76 0.93 -6.11
C GLN A 534 8.67 -0.13 -5.51
N ALA A 535 9.90 -0.23 -5.99
CA ALA A 535 10.83 -1.23 -5.47
C ALA A 535 12.31 -0.84 -5.59
N ILE A 536 13.11 -1.43 -4.69
CA ILE A 536 14.57 -1.40 -4.73
C ILE A 536 15.06 -2.83 -4.48
N ARG A 537 15.81 -3.38 -5.43
CA ARG A 537 16.50 -4.66 -5.32
C ARG A 537 17.99 -4.44 -5.06
N TRP A 538 18.54 -5.18 -4.13
CA TRP A 538 19.99 -5.22 -3.88
C TRP A 538 20.66 -6.34 -4.66
N ASP A 539 21.80 -6.05 -5.25
CA ASP A 539 22.72 -7.02 -5.86
C ASP A 539 24.01 -7.07 -5.02
N PRO A 540 24.21 -8.12 -4.22
CA PRO A 540 25.39 -8.24 -3.37
C PRO A 540 26.68 -8.52 -4.15
N VAL A 541 26.62 -9.04 -5.38
CA VAL A 541 27.78 -9.36 -6.21
C VAL A 541 28.41 -8.09 -6.75
N ASN A 542 27.61 -7.24 -7.38
CA ASN A 542 28.07 -5.99 -7.96
C ASN A 542 28.00 -4.82 -6.96
N ARG A 543 27.36 -5.01 -5.82
CA ARG A 543 27.11 -3.99 -4.79
C ARG A 543 26.43 -2.76 -5.38
N VAL A 544 25.29 -3.00 -6.02
CA VAL A 544 24.46 -1.98 -6.65
C VAL A 544 22.98 -2.18 -6.30
N TYR A 545 22.24 -1.09 -6.29
CA TYR A 545 20.78 -1.07 -6.20
C TYR A 545 20.15 -1.02 -7.59
N PHE A 546 19.07 -1.76 -7.78
CA PHE A 546 18.19 -1.67 -8.94
C PHE A 546 16.86 -1.09 -8.50
N GLY A 547 16.54 0.11 -8.95
CA GLY A 547 15.30 0.81 -8.64
C GLY A 547 14.26 0.64 -9.74
N ALA A 548 13.00 0.47 -9.35
CA ALA A 548 11.87 0.38 -10.24
C ALA A 548 10.68 1.22 -9.74
N SER A 549 10.02 1.88 -10.67
CA SER A 549 8.75 2.59 -10.49
C SER A 549 7.93 2.41 -11.75
N GLU A 550 6.71 1.93 -11.62
CA GLU A 550 5.88 1.57 -12.77
C GLU A 550 5.00 2.71 -13.27
N SER A 551 4.38 2.54 -14.45
CA SER A 551 3.70 3.62 -15.18
C SER A 551 2.24 3.89 -14.77
N ARG A 552 1.64 3.13 -13.84
CA ARG A 552 0.25 3.37 -13.35
C ARG A 552 0.14 4.52 -12.37
N LYS A 553 1.29 5.07 -11.97
CA LYS A 553 1.42 6.29 -11.17
C LYS A 553 2.43 7.23 -11.82
N ASP A 554 2.46 8.49 -11.39
CA ASP A 554 3.41 9.49 -11.90
C ASP A 554 4.85 9.28 -11.38
N GLY A 555 5.18 8.07 -10.96
CA GLY A 555 6.32 7.73 -10.14
C GLY A 555 7.70 7.81 -10.81
N GLN A 556 8.71 7.83 -9.96
CA GLN A 556 10.12 7.80 -10.35
C GLN A 556 10.93 6.89 -9.44
N ALA A 557 11.91 6.16 -10.03
CA ALA A 557 13.06 5.65 -9.32
C ALA A 557 14.29 6.49 -9.70
N ALA A 558 15.13 6.84 -8.72
CA ALA A 558 16.38 7.57 -8.91
C ALA A 558 17.43 7.10 -7.90
N GLY A 559 18.72 7.21 -8.29
CA GLY A 559 19.84 6.84 -7.43
C GLY A 559 21.13 7.55 -7.86
N TYR A 560 22.21 7.35 -7.09
CA TYR A 560 23.54 7.95 -7.35
C TYR A 560 24.69 7.04 -6.95
#